data_b64f6baa8c0619a2e9e66fcb428ec303
#
_entry.id   b64f6baa8c0619a2e9e66fcb428ec303
#
_cell.length_a   1.000
_cell.length_b   1.000
_cell.length_c   1.000
_cell.angle_alpha   90.00
_cell.angle_beta   90.00
_cell.angle_gamma   90.00
#
_symmetry.space_group_name_H-M   'P 1'
#
loop_
_entity.id
_entity.type
_entity.pdbx_description
1 polymer ?
#
loop_
_entity_poly.entity_id
_entity_poly.type
_entity_poly.pdbx_seq_one_letter_code
_entity_poly.pdbx_strand_id
1 'polypeptide(L)'
;MKNGLSRSGLFMYALILMLIVSCGGNGSETASDSPGLVESKVIAESNNKDSTAANKTEPEYSTLGVFNRLWSDPPTLDPHLTSDTTSSAIVVEIFGGLVAFDTSLKLIPDLAHAWDISQDGMTYTFHIRQDAKFHDEKKVTANDFKWSLDRAADPNTASPVAETYLGDIIGVEDVLEGRANSISGVTVIDDKTLEIKIDAPKAYFLAKLTYPTAYVLDKENVKNGGRNWTDSPNGTGAFKLSEYKIGERLILERNKHYHLGPAGLEKIQMNLAGGSSMAMYENDEIDITGVSLFDLE
;
A
#
# COMPACT_ATOMS: atom_id res chain seq x y z
N MET A 1 -22.77 27.14 -52.96
CA MET A 1 -24.23 27.21 -52.77
C MET A 1 -24.57 26.75 -51.38
N LYS A 2 -25.03 27.71 -50.62
CA LYS A 2 -26.09 27.69 -49.58
C LYS A 2 -25.88 26.77 -48.38
N ASN A 3 -25.54 27.40 -47.24
CA ASN A 3 -26.44 27.73 -46.09
C ASN A 3 -26.73 26.52 -45.24
N GLY A 4 -26.48 26.50 -43.96
CA GLY A 4 -26.58 27.45 -42.86
C GLY A 4 -27.42 26.81 -41.78
N LEU A 5 -27.09 26.97 -40.58
CA LEU A 5 -27.87 27.39 -39.41
C LEU A 5 -27.45 26.74 -38.09
N SER A 6 -26.95 27.60 -37.27
CA SER A 6 -26.96 27.69 -35.83
C SER A 6 -28.21 27.13 -35.15
N ARG A 7 -28.03 26.46 -33.99
CA ARG A 7 -28.98 26.55 -32.86
C ARG A 7 -28.26 26.46 -31.52
N SER A 8 -28.17 27.61 -30.91
CA SER A 8 -27.95 27.85 -29.51
C SER A 8 -29.06 27.18 -28.68
N GLY A 9 -28.71 26.48 -27.63
CA GLY A 9 -29.62 25.97 -26.61
C GLY A 9 -29.12 26.34 -25.23
N LEU A 10 -29.59 27.48 -24.76
CA LEU A 10 -29.49 28.06 -23.42
C LEU A 10 -30.25 27.13 -22.44
N PHE A 11 -29.61 26.60 -21.41
CA PHE A 11 -30.31 26.02 -20.25
C PHE A 11 -29.92 26.73 -18.97
N MET A 12 -30.96 27.16 -18.35
CA MET A 12 -31.18 28.11 -17.29
C MET A 12 -30.79 27.55 -15.92
N TYR A 13 -30.04 28.31 -15.15
CA TYR A 13 -29.80 28.13 -13.73
C TYR A 13 -31.09 28.21 -12.91
N ALA A 14 -31.37 27.23 -12.10
CA ALA A 14 -32.36 27.33 -11.02
C ALA A 14 -31.60 27.35 -9.68
N LEU A 15 -31.60 28.56 -9.10
CA LEU A 15 -31.12 28.87 -7.77
C LEU A 15 -32.21 28.47 -6.75
N ILE A 16 -31.92 27.55 -5.84
CA ILE A 16 -32.76 27.31 -4.66
C ILE A 16 -32.03 27.82 -3.43
N LEU A 17 -32.53 28.98 -2.95
CA LEU A 17 -32.20 29.57 -1.66
C LEU A 17 -33.05 28.88 -0.59
N MET A 18 -32.46 28.30 0.44
CA MET A 18 -33.16 27.92 1.67
C MET A 18 -32.58 28.70 2.85
N LEU A 19 -33.40 29.68 3.27
CA LEU A 19 -33.23 30.40 4.53
C LEU A 19 -33.60 29.49 5.69
N ILE A 20 -32.71 29.40 6.70
CA ILE A 20 -33.09 28.98 8.03
C ILE A 20 -32.80 30.10 9.01
N VAL A 21 -33.87 30.47 9.69
CA VAL A 21 -33.99 31.55 10.66
C VAL A 21 -33.40 31.19 12.00
N SER A 22 -32.72 32.13 12.57
CA SER A 22 -32.22 32.38 13.91
C SER A 22 -33.16 32.02 15.08
N CYS A 23 -32.56 31.57 16.16
CA CYS A 23 -32.87 32.01 17.55
C CYS A 23 -31.62 31.83 18.41
N GLY A 24 -31.19 32.73 19.01
CA GLY A 24 -30.78 33.72 19.86
C GLY A 24 -30.55 33.19 21.30
N GLY A 25 -29.42 33.51 21.90
CA GLY A 25 -29.10 33.32 23.32
C GLY A 25 -27.77 33.96 23.65
N ASN A 26 -27.84 35.09 24.36
CA ASN A 26 -26.72 35.90 24.85
C ASN A 26 -25.92 35.17 25.94
N GLY A 27 -24.61 35.39 25.96
CA GLY A 27 -23.73 35.11 27.10
C GLY A 27 -22.30 35.57 26.80
N SER A 28 -21.98 36.78 27.23
CA SER A 28 -20.63 37.37 27.27
C SER A 28 -19.75 36.63 28.26
N GLU A 29 -18.50 36.33 27.88
CA GLU A 29 -17.34 36.59 28.71
C GLU A 29 -16.02 36.38 27.95
N THR A 30 -15.15 37.32 28.14
CA THR A 30 -13.79 37.48 27.64
C THR A 30 -12.84 36.47 28.26
N ALA A 31 -11.95 35.87 27.47
CA ALA A 31 -10.53 35.73 27.79
C ALA A 31 -9.76 35.08 26.65
N SER A 32 -8.71 35.74 26.27
CA SER A 32 -7.61 35.30 25.45
C SER A 32 -6.94 34.08 26.05
N ASP A 33 -6.75 33.03 25.20
CA ASP A 33 -5.52 32.25 25.27
C ASP A 33 -5.43 31.38 24.00
N SER A 34 -4.39 31.64 23.24
CA SER A 34 -3.98 30.79 22.10
C SER A 34 -3.33 29.54 22.68
N PRO A 35 -3.80 28.33 22.35
CA PRO A 35 -3.05 27.14 22.68
C PRO A 35 -1.86 27.02 21.70
N GLY A 36 -0.66 26.99 22.25
CA GLY A 36 0.57 26.72 21.53
C GLY A 36 0.50 25.40 20.76
N LEU A 37 1.06 25.44 19.56
CA LEU A 37 1.31 24.28 18.73
C LEU A 37 2.12 23.25 19.54
N VAL A 38 1.50 22.13 19.83
CA VAL A 38 2.17 20.98 20.43
C VAL A 38 3.00 20.31 19.32
N GLU A 39 4.32 20.34 19.47
CA GLU A 39 5.24 19.50 18.69
C GLU A 39 4.84 18.04 18.87
N SER A 40 4.18 17.47 17.88
CA SER A 40 3.94 16.03 17.82
C SER A 40 5.17 15.33 17.23
N LYS A 41 6.18 15.15 18.08
CA LYS A 41 7.24 14.20 17.82
C LYS A 41 6.64 12.81 18.07
N VAL A 42 6.16 12.15 17.02
CA VAL A 42 5.75 10.75 17.09
C VAL A 42 7.01 9.91 17.07
N ILE A 43 7.66 9.82 18.22
CA ILE A 43 8.67 8.80 18.49
C ILE A 43 7.88 7.56 18.90
N ALA A 44 7.99 6.48 18.16
CA ALA A 44 7.64 5.17 18.69
C ALA A 44 8.64 4.87 19.82
N GLU A 45 8.28 5.19 21.07
CA GLU A 45 9.06 4.78 22.23
C GLU A 45 9.00 3.26 22.35
N SER A 46 10.03 2.62 21.81
CA SER A 46 10.47 1.31 22.24
C SER A 46 11.04 1.50 23.65
N ASN A 47 10.27 1.21 24.66
CA ASN A 47 10.75 1.14 26.05
C ASN A 47 11.79 0.02 26.16
N ASN A 48 13.05 0.40 26.00
CA ASN A 48 14.18 -0.46 26.35
C ASN A 48 14.54 -0.16 27.81
N LYS A 49 13.98 -0.93 28.75
CA LYS A 49 14.49 -1.02 30.12
C LYS A 49 14.69 -2.49 30.46
N ASP A 50 15.93 -2.73 30.85
CA ASP A 50 16.50 -3.85 31.57
C ASP A 50 16.81 -5.13 30.79
N SER A 51 18.13 -5.21 30.55
CA SER A 51 18.87 -6.42 30.26
C SER A 51 18.81 -7.40 31.43
N THR A 52 17.84 -8.29 31.44
CA THR A 52 17.97 -9.62 31.96
C THR A 52 17.78 -10.56 30.79
N ALA A 53 18.77 -11.39 30.55
CA ALA A 53 18.76 -12.40 29.50
C ALA A 53 17.58 -13.37 29.74
N ALA A 54 16.40 -12.96 29.29
CA ALA A 54 15.29 -13.84 29.11
C ALA A 54 15.53 -14.55 27.78
N ASN A 55 15.77 -15.85 27.88
CA ASN A 55 15.74 -16.79 26.78
C ASN A 55 14.51 -16.48 25.94
N LYS A 56 14.69 -15.79 24.79
CA LYS A 56 13.64 -15.64 23.79
C LYS A 56 13.40 -17.03 23.22
N THR A 57 12.50 -17.79 23.84
CA THR A 57 11.85 -18.89 23.15
C THR A 57 11.23 -18.30 21.90
N GLU A 58 11.76 -18.67 20.73
CA GLU A 58 11.08 -18.40 19.47
C GLU A 58 9.63 -18.88 19.64
N PRO A 59 8.63 -18.09 19.19
CA PRO A 59 7.26 -18.53 19.27
C PRO A 59 7.17 -19.86 18.53
N GLU A 60 6.73 -20.91 19.22
CA GLU A 60 6.50 -22.24 18.66
C GLU A 60 5.29 -22.13 17.72
N TYR A 61 5.57 -21.79 16.45
CA TYR A 61 4.55 -21.74 15.42
C TYR A 61 4.07 -23.17 15.18
N SER A 62 2.77 -23.40 15.33
CA SER A 62 2.13 -24.66 14.97
C SER A 62 2.57 -25.09 13.58
N THR A 63 3.09 -26.30 13.44
CA THR A 63 3.55 -26.89 12.18
C THR A 63 2.40 -27.23 11.21
N LEU A 64 1.17 -26.89 11.56
CA LEU A 64 -0.06 -27.10 10.77
C LEU A 64 -0.47 -25.80 10.04
N GLY A 65 0.47 -25.11 9.45
CA GLY A 65 0.30 -23.76 8.96
C GLY A 65 -0.06 -23.63 7.49
N VAL A 66 -0.87 -24.49 6.91
CA VAL A 66 -1.42 -24.28 5.55
C VAL A 66 -2.80 -23.66 5.68
N PHE A 67 -3.02 -22.54 5.00
CA PHE A 67 -4.31 -21.88 4.90
C PHE A 67 -4.85 -22.05 3.48
N ASN A 68 -5.97 -22.75 3.36
CA ASN A 68 -6.64 -23.06 2.10
C ASN A 68 -7.85 -22.14 1.91
N ARG A 69 -7.99 -21.55 0.73
CA ARG A 69 -9.14 -20.71 0.40
C ARG A 69 -9.52 -20.81 -1.08
N LEU A 70 -10.80 -20.56 -1.36
CA LEU A 70 -11.26 -20.28 -2.72
C LEU A 70 -10.91 -18.83 -3.05
N TRP A 71 -10.37 -18.57 -4.23
CA TRP A 71 -10.06 -17.24 -4.73
C TRP A 71 -10.32 -17.16 -6.23
N SER A 72 -10.17 -15.98 -6.81
CA SER A 72 -10.24 -15.79 -8.26
C SER A 72 -8.85 -15.46 -8.81
N ASP A 73 -8.63 -15.74 -10.09
CA ASP A 73 -7.39 -15.32 -10.74
C ASP A 73 -7.18 -13.81 -10.59
N PRO A 74 -6.01 -13.37 -10.11
CA PRO A 74 -5.70 -11.96 -10.04
C PRO A 74 -5.48 -11.39 -11.45
N PRO A 75 -6.12 -10.26 -11.82
CA PRO A 75 -5.83 -9.56 -13.06
C PRO A 75 -4.36 -9.23 -13.24
N THR A 76 -3.64 -8.98 -12.15
CA THR A 76 -2.20 -8.70 -12.15
C THR A 76 -1.56 -9.06 -10.82
N LEU A 77 -0.26 -9.40 -10.84
CA LEU A 77 0.60 -9.45 -9.65
C LEU A 77 1.63 -8.30 -9.62
N ASP A 78 1.55 -7.36 -10.57
CA ASP A 78 2.36 -6.14 -10.55
C ASP A 78 1.74 -5.12 -9.59
N PRO A 79 2.42 -4.74 -8.47
CA PRO A 79 1.88 -3.79 -7.50
C PRO A 79 1.53 -2.44 -8.10
N HIS A 80 2.29 -1.99 -9.10
CA HIS A 80 2.06 -0.69 -9.74
C HIS A 80 0.87 -0.67 -10.70
N LEU A 81 0.36 -1.86 -11.09
CA LEU A 81 -0.83 -2.02 -11.94
C LEU A 81 -2.08 -2.45 -11.16
N THR A 82 -1.90 -2.79 -9.88
CA THR A 82 -2.98 -3.29 -9.02
C THR A 82 -3.99 -2.18 -8.74
N SER A 83 -5.27 -2.44 -9.10
CA SER A 83 -6.39 -1.52 -8.85
C SER A 83 -7.64 -2.23 -8.38
N ASP A 84 -7.57 -3.54 -8.13
CA ASP A 84 -8.67 -4.39 -7.71
C ASP A 84 -8.34 -5.16 -6.42
N THR A 85 -9.37 -5.64 -5.73
CA THR A 85 -9.23 -6.34 -4.44
C THR A 85 -8.66 -7.74 -4.59
N THR A 86 -8.89 -8.41 -5.73
CA THR A 86 -8.41 -9.78 -5.98
C THR A 86 -6.90 -9.79 -6.08
N SER A 87 -6.33 -8.90 -6.91
CA SER A 87 -4.89 -8.70 -7.02
C SER A 87 -4.28 -8.19 -5.73
N SER A 88 -4.89 -7.15 -5.10
CA SER A 88 -4.36 -6.52 -3.89
C SER A 88 -4.17 -7.50 -2.75
N ALA A 89 -5.11 -8.43 -2.55
CA ALA A 89 -5.02 -9.43 -1.47
C ALA A 89 -3.84 -10.40 -1.59
N ILE A 90 -3.28 -10.54 -2.79
CA ILE A 90 -2.09 -11.38 -3.04
C ILE A 90 -0.84 -10.51 -3.03
N VAL A 91 -0.92 -9.34 -3.65
CA VAL A 91 0.22 -8.41 -3.80
C VAL A 91 0.75 -7.94 -2.44
N VAL A 92 -0.14 -7.65 -1.47
CA VAL A 92 0.27 -7.22 -0.12
C VAL A 92 0.99 -8.31 0.68
N GLU A 93 0.83 -9.58 0.32
CA GLU A 93 1.55 -10.68 0.95
C GLU A 93 2.97 -10.87 0.38
N ILE A 94 3.17 -10.48 -0.89
CA ILE A 94 4.43 -10.68 -1.63
C ILE A 94 5.33 -9.46 -1.52
N PHE A 95 4.76 -8.25 -1.48
CA PHE A 95 5.52 -6.99 -1.53
C PHE A 95 5.24 -6.14 -0.29
N GLY A 96 6.02 -5.08 -0.11
CA GLY A 96 5.84 -4.11 0.98
C GLY A 96 6.24 -2.70 0.57
N GLY A 97 5.86 -1.75 1.41
CA GLY A 97 6.11 -0.32 1.23
C GLY A 97 6.93 0.29 2.36
N LEU A 98 6.99 1.62 2.38
CA LEU A 98 7.63 2.35 3.48
C LEU A 98 6.86 2.17 4.79
N VAL A 99 5.54 2.17 4.70
CA VAL A 99 4.59 2.09 5.81
C VAL A 99 3.47 1.12 5.47
N ALA A 100 2.78 0.59 6.49
CA ALA A 100 1.65 -0.32 6.35
C ALA A 100 0.53 0.04 7.33
N PHE A 101 -0.62 -0.59 7.20
CA PHE A 101 -1.66 -0.61 8.22
C PHE A 101 -1.59 -1.90 9.04
N ASP A 102 -1.82 -1.80 10.33
CA ASP A 102 -2.11 -2.96 11.17
C ASP A 102 -3.59 -3.40 11.04
N THR A 103 -3.95 -4.48 11.71
CA THR A 103 -5.32 -5.02 11.71
C THR A 103 -6.37 -4.08 12.31
N SER A 104 -5.96 -3.02 13.00
CA SER A 104 -6.81 -1.96 13.54
C SER A 104 -6.86 -0.73 12.64
N LEU A 105 -6.30 -0.83 11.43
CA LEU A 105 -6.13 0.26 10.46
C LEU A 105 -5.29 1.43 10.98
N LYS A 106 -4.40 1.17 11.94
CA LYS A 106 -3.43 2.13 12.41
C LYS A 106 -2.19 2.07 11.51
N LEU A 107 -1.69 3.24 11.12
CA LEU A 107 -0.45 3.35 10.36
C LEU A 107 0.74 2.89 11.22
N ILE A 108 1.53 1.98 10.67
CA ILE A 108 2.71 1.41 11.33
C ILE A 108 3.94 1.45 10.40
N PRO A 109 5.17 1.44 10.97
CA PRO A 109 6.39 1.19 10.22
C PRO A 109 6.36 -0.16 9.49
N ASP A 110 6.83 -0.16 8.21
CA ASP A 110 7.08 -1.37 7.44
C ASP A 110 8.57 -1.42 7.05
N LEU A 111 8.93 -1.29 5.77
CA LEU A 111 10.34 -1.24 5.33
C LEU A 111 11.08 0.02 5.81
N ALA A 112 10.38 1.12 6.08
CA ALA A 112 10.91 2.21 6.90
C ALA A 112 10.60 1.93 8.37
N HIS A 113 11.64 1.91 9.23
CA HIS A 113 11.45 1.71 10.68
C HIS A 113 11.00 2.99 11.39
N ALA A 114 11.20 4.15 10.77
CA ALA A 114 10.81 5.46 11.27
C ALA A 114 10.75 6.47 10.12
N TRP A 115 10.11 7.60 10.37
CA TRP A 115 10.13 8.76 9.47
C TRP A 115 10.03 10.06 10.27
N ASP A 116 10.59 11.13 9.72
CA ASP A 116 10.48 12.49 10.21
C ASP A 116 9.60 13.31 9.26
N ILE A 117 8.86 14.27 9.81
CA ILE A 117 8.04 15.20 9.04
C ILE A 117 8.54 16.62 9.35
N SER A 118 8.83 17.41 8.30
CA SER A 118 9.22 18.80 8.45
C SER A 118 8.13 19.64 9.12
N GLN A 119 8.51 20.75 9.71
CA GLN A 119 7.60 21.64 10.43
C GLN A 119 6.45 22.16 9.56
N ASP A 120 6.68 22.34 8.26
CA ASP A 120 5.67 22.75 7.29
C ASP A 120 4.77 21.59 6.82
N GLY A 121 5.04 20.35 7.23
CA GLY A 121 4.28 19.16 6.88
C GLY A 121 4.43 18.72 5.43
N MET A 122 5.43 19.22 4.69
CA MET A 122 5.58 18.94 3.26
C MET A 122 6.77 18.03 2.91
N THR A 123 7.69 17.80 3.84
CA THR A 123 8.86 16.93 3.62
C THR A 123 8.82 15.76 4.58
N TYR A 124 8.92 14.55 4.04
CA TYR A 124 8.94 13.30 4.79
C TYR A 124 10.29 12.63 4.56
N THR A 125 11.04 12.37 5.63
CA THR A 125 12.32 11.67 5.60
C THR A 125 12.16 10.29 6.19
N PHE A 126 12.23 9.26 5.35
CA PHE A 126 12.05 7.85 5.74
C PHE A 126 13.39 7.19 6.02
N HIS A 127 13.47 6.45 7.13
CA HIS A 127 14.64 5.67 7.54
C HIS A 127 14.40 4.19 7.28
N ILE A 128 15.00 3.66 6.21
CA ILE A 128 14.83 2.27 5.77
C ILE A 128 15.58 1.34 6.72
N ARG A 129 14.94 0.23 7.10
CA ARG A 129 15.51 -0.81 7.97
C ARG A 129 16.84 -1.33 7.42
N GLN A 130 17.79 -1.60 8.32
CA GLN A 130 19.07 -2.21 7.95
C GLN A 130 18.93 -3.68 7.53
N ASP A 131 17.92 -4.37 8.06
CA ASP A 131 17.57 -5.76 7.82
C ASP A 131 16.53 -5.95 6.70
N ALA A 132 16.02 -4.86 6.10
CA ALA A 132 15.11 -4.94 4.96
C ALA A 132 15.77 -5.64 3.77
N LYS A 133 15.16 -6.72 3.30
CA LYS A 133 15.63 -7.56 2.20
C LYS A 133 14.51 -7.93 1.25
N PHE A 134 14.87 -8.13 -0.01
CA PHE A 134 14.05 -8.86 -0.97
C PHE A 134 14.06 -10.37 -0.64
N HIS A 135 13.22 -11.13 -1.30
CA HIS A 135 13.08 -12.58 -1.08
C HIS A 135 14.34 -13.40 -1.40
N ASP A 136 15.21 -12.89 -2.25
CA ASP A 136 16.53 -13.45 -2.59
C ASP A 136 17.65 -13.02 -1.62
N GLU A 137 17.28 -12.30 -0.53
CA GLU A 137 18.15 -11.74 0.50
C GLU A 137 18.98 -10.52 0.07
N LYS A 138 18.82 -9.99 -1.14
CA LYS A 138 19.38 -8.70 -1.55
C LYS A 138 18.81 -7.60 -0.65
N LYS A 139 19.67 -6.70 -0.17
CA LYS A 139 19.27 -5.57 0.69
C LYS A 139 18.41 -4.58 -0.07
N VAL A 140 17.34 -4.13 0.55
CA VAL A 140 16.52 -3.01 0.07
C VAL A 140 17.22 -1.69 0.39
N THR A 141 17.25 -0.79 -0.59
CA THR A 141 17.87 0.53 -0.48
C THR A 141 16.89 1.65 -0.85
N ALA A 142 17.24 2.90 -0.51
CA ALA A 142 16.50 4.08 -0.91
C ALA A 142 16.47 4.24 -2.45
N ASN A 143 17.51 3.75 -3.16
CA ASN A 143 17.54 3.75 -4.62
C ASN A 143 16.48 2.80 -5.22
N ASP A 144 16.17 1.68 -4.55
CA ASP A 144 15.13 0.76 -5.01
C ASP A 144 13.76 1.43 -4.89
N PHE A 145 13.49 2.15 -3.80
CA PHE A 145 12.28 2.94 -3.65
C PHE A 145 12.18 4.06 -4.68
N LYS A 146 13.26 4.83 -4.88
CA LYS A 146 13.29 5.90 -5.88
C LYS A 146 12.94 5.36 -7.26
N TRP A 147 13.59 4.27 -7.68
CA TRP A 147 13.32 3.64 -8.96
C TRP A 147 11.88 3.08 -9.05
N SER A 148 11.36 2.52 -7.97
CA SER A 148 10.00 1.96 -7.94
C SER A 148 8.94 3.04 -8.10
N LEU A 149 9.08 4.17 -7.39
CA LEU A 149 8.18 5.30 -7.51
C LEU A 149 8.25 5.94 -8.92
N ASP A 150 9.46 6.10 -9.48
CA ASP A 150 9.65 6.58 -10.85
C ASP A 150 8.97 5.63 -11.85
N ARG A 151 9.12 4.30 -11.67
CA ARG A 151 8.44 3.30 -12.52
C ARG A 151 6.92 3.37 -12.40
N ALA A 152 6.40 3.53 -11.19
CA ALA A 152 4.95 3.62 -10.99
C ALA A 152 4.33 4.82 -11.71
N ALA A 153 5.07 5.93 -11.82
CA ALA A 153 4.65 7.13 -12.52
C ALA A 153 5.04 7.14 -14.02
N ASP A 154 5.88 6.20 -14.49
CA ASP A 154 6.28 6.13 -15.90
C ASP A 154 5.05 5.84 -16.80
N PRO A 155 4.78 6.67 -17.84
CA PRO A 155 3.70 6.41 -18.81
C PRO A 155 3.76 5.02 -19.44
N ASN A 156 4.95 4.45 -19.60
CA ASN A 156 5.11 3.09 -20.16
C ASN A 156 4.65 1.98 -19.19
N THR A 157 4.62 2.25 -17.90
CA THR A 157 4.02 1.35 -16.90
C THR A 157 2.50 1.39 -17.00
N ALA A 158 1.92 2.54 -17.40
CA ALA A 158 0.49 2.75 -17.54
C ALA A 158 -0.31 2.38 -16.29
N SER A 159 0.20 2.77 -15.10
CA SER A 159 -0.49 2.54 -13.83
C SER A 159 -1.86 3.23 -13.82
N PRO A 160 -2.96 2.52 -13.54
CA PRO A 160 -4.29 3.11 -13.51
C PRO A 160 -4.53 3.98 -12.28
N VAL A 161 -3.62 3.95 -11.29
CA VAL A 161 -3.83 4.56 -9.96
C VAL A 161 -2.65 5.41 -9.48
N ALA A 162 -1.56 5.52 -10.25
CA ALA A 162 -0.38 6.28 -9.83
C ALA A 162 -0.71 7.75 -9.54
N GLU A 163 -1.50 8.42 -10.37
CA GLU A 163 -1.96 9.80 -10.14
C GLU A 163 -2.71 9.93 -8.81
N THR A 164 -3.62 8.98 -8.51
CA THR A 164 -4.41 8.99 -7.27
C THR A 164 -3.55 8.86 -6.03
N TYR A 165 -2.58 7.96 -6.02
CA TYR A 165 -1.82 7.63 -4.81
C TYR A 165 -0.50 8.38 -4.70
N LEU A 166 0.15 8.72 -5.82
CA LEU A 166 1.45 9.40 -5.85
C LEU A 166 1.37 10.87 -6.28
N GLY A 167 0.25 11.33 -6.84
CA GLY A 167 0.11 12.67 -7.43
C GLY A 167 0.34 13.84 -6.47
N ASP A 168 0.32 13.59 -5.15
CA ASP A 168 0.68 14.60 -4.15
C ASP A 168 2.20 14.88 -4.11
N ILE A 169 3.03 13.97 -4.63
CA ILE A 169 4.49 14.10 -4.63
C ILE A 169 4.91 15.06 -5.76
N ILE A 170 5.73 16.06 -5.43
CA ILE A 170 6.22 17.04 -6.40
C ILE A 170 6.90 16.35 -7.58
N GLY A 171 6.46 16.66 -8.79
CA GLY A 171 7.02 16.15 -10.04
C GLY A 171 6.45 14.81 -10.53
N VAL A 172 5.49 14.20 -9.83
CA VAL A 172 4.79 13.00 -10.32
C VAL A 172 3.99 13.32 -11.57
N GLU A 173 3.27 14.43 -11.61
CA GLU A 173 2.51 14.87 -12.78
C GLU A 173 3.41 15.04 -14.02
N ASP A 174 4.60 15.63 -13.84
CA ASP A 174 5.56 15.79 -14.94
C ASP A 174 6.02 14.47 -15.52
N VAL A 175 6.20 13.45 -14.66
CA VAL A 175 6.58 12.09 -15.11
C VAL A 175 5.41 11.42 -15.81
N LEU A 176 4.20 11.45 -15.23
CA LEU A 176 2.98 10.87 -15.81
C LEU A 176 2.68 11.41 -17.22
N GLU A 177 2.93 12.70 -17.43
CA GLU A 177 2.74 13.36 -18.73
C GLU A 177 3.96 13.25 -19.67
N GLY A 178 5.02 12.56 -19.26
CA GLY A 178 6.23 12.38 -20.06
C GLY A 178 7.11 13.64 -20.19
N ARG A 179 6.88 14.69 -19.36
CA ARG A 179 7.71 15.89 -19.31
C ARG A 179 9.03 15.66 -18.55
N ALA A 180 9.05 14.68 -17.65
CA ALA A 180 10.25 14.29 -16.90
C ALA A 180 10.40 12.77 -16.88
N ASN A 181 11.64 12.29 -16.64
CA ASN A 181 11.95 10.87 -16.53
C ASN A 181 12.06 10.40 -15.08
N SER A 182 11.89 11.29 -14.11
CA SER A 182 12.08 10.99 -12.69
C SER A 182 11.35 12.01 -11.83
N ILE A 183 10.76 11.54 -10.74
CA ILE A 183 10.01 12.35 -9.79
C ILE A 183 10.98 13.26 -9.03
N SER A 184 10.84 14.58 -9.20
CA SER A 184 11.75 15.56 -8.59
C SER A 184 11.60 15.69 -7.08
N GLY A 185 10.42 15.40 -6.54
CA GLY A 185 10.13 15.41 -5.10
C GLY A 185 10.63 14.19 -4.35
N VAL A 186 11.28 13.20 -5.00
CA VAL A 186 11.85 12.03 -4.33
C VAL A 186 13.37 12.09 -4.42
N THR A 187 14.04 12.18 -3.28
CA THR A 187 15.50 12.30 -3.19
C THR A 187 16.10 11.18 -2.36
N VAL A 188 17.11 10.51 -2.88
CA VAL A 188 17.93 9.56 -2.13
C VAL A 188 19.02 10.36 -1.41
N ILE A 189 18.98 10.38 -0.08
CA ILE A 189 20.01 11.04 0.74
C ILE A 189 21.20 10.12 0.91
N ASP A 190 20.93 8.86 1.24
CA ASP A 190 21.89 7.75 1.30
C ASP A 190 21.16 6.42 1.07
N ASP A 191 21.86 5.28 1.16
CA ASP A 191 21.28 3.95 0.88
C ASP A 191 20.09 3.60 1.79
N LYS A 192 19.94 4.26 2.93
CA LYS A 192 18.90 3.97 3.93
C LYS A 192 18.00 5.15 4.24
N THR A 193 18.19 6.28 3.59
CA THR A 193 17.45 7.51 3.83
C THR A 193 16.84 8.03 2.54
N LEU A 194 15.50 8.05 2.49
CA LEU A 194 14.71 8.56 1.38
C LEU A 194 13.92 9.79 1.82
N GLU A 195 14.04 10.87 1.09
CA GLU A 195 13.23 12.08 1.28
C GLU A 195 12.14 12.17 0.21
N ILE A 196 10.90 12.45 0.64
CA ILE A 196 9.75 12.69 -0.24
C ILE A 196 9.15 14.04 0.08
N LYS A 197 9.00 14.90 -0.94
CA LYS A 197 8.36 16.22 -0.86
C LYS A 197 7.02 16.22 -1.55
N ILE A 198 6.00 16.76 -0.88
CA ILE A 198 4.65 16.91 -1.40
C ILE A 198 4.31 18.39 -1.65
N ASP A 199 3.31 18.62 -2.47
CA ASP A 199 2.88 19.94 -2.95
C ASP A 199 2.22 20.82 -1.88
N ALA A 200 1.60 20.19 -0.85
CA ALA A 200 0.96 20.84 0.28
C ALA A 200 0.90 19.88 1.49
N PRO A 201 0.78 20.39 2.73
CA PRO A 201 0.64 19.52 3.90
C PRO A 201 -0.69 18.75 3.85
N LYS A 202 -0.59 17.41 3.89
CA LYS A 202 -1.74 16.49 3.72
C LYS A 202 -1.70 15.39 4.78
N ALA A 203 -2.63 15.43 5.72
CA ALA A 203 -2.69 14.47 6.82
C ALA A 203 -2.85 13.00 6.37
N TYR A 204 -3.39 12.77 5.17
CA TYR A 204 -3.63 11.45 4.61
C TYR A 204 -2.44 10.93 3.77
N PHE A 205 -1.37 11.69 3.54
CA PHE A 205 -0.30 11.32 2.62
C PHE A 205 0.33 9.97 2.98
N LEU A 206 0.67 9.75 4.25
CA LEU A 206 1.24 8.47 4.69
C LEU A 206 0.30 7.28 4.44
N ALA A 207 -1.02 7.49 4.56
CA ALA A 207 -2.00 6.46 4.27
C ALA A 207 -2.00 6.07 2.78
N LYS A 208 -1.77 7.02 1.86
CA LYS A 208 -1.62 6.72 0.43
C LYS A 208 -0.41 5.82 0.14
N LEU A 209 0.68 5.96 0.89
CA LEU A 209 1.89 5.15 0.72
C LEU A 209 1.73 3.68 1.17
N THR A 210 0.63 3.32 1.82
CA THR A 210 0.29 1.92 2.14
C THR A 210 -0.29 1.17 0.93
N TYR A 211 -0.65 1.88 -0.14
CA TYR A 211 -1.22 1.26 -1.33
C TYR A 211 -0.13 0.63 -2.21
N PRO A 212 -0.40 -0.51 -2.87
CA PRO A 212 0.59 -1.27 -3.64
C PRO A 212 1.39 -0.45 -4.67
N THR A 213 0.80 0.60 -5.25
CA THR A 213 1.50 1.45 -6.23
C THR A 213 2.73 2.19 -5.66
N ALA A 214 2.84 2.29 -4.31
CA ALA A 214 4.00 2.85 -3.62
C ALA A 214 5.01 1.79 -3.11
N TYR A 215 4.79 0.50 -3.42
CA TYR A 215 5.64 -0.59 -2.94
C TYR A 215 6.96 -0.66 -3.71
N VAL A 216 7.99 -1.14 -3.00
CA VAL A 216 9.32 -1.31 -3.58
C VAL A 216 9.40 -2.58 -4.43
N LEU A 217 10.07 -2.47 -5.57
CA LEU A 217 10.36 -3.56 -6.49
C LEU A 217 11.86 -3.74 -6.67
N ASP A 218 12.29 -4.98 -6.89
CA ASP A 218 13.63 -5.27 -7.36
C ASP A 218 13.74 -4.95 -8.86
N LYS A 219 14.46 -3.88 -9.15
CA LYS A 219 14.70 -3.40 -10.52
C LYS A 219 15.26 -4.48 -11.45
N GLU A 220 16.16 -5.32 -10.94
CA GLU A 220 16.80 -6.37 -11.73
C GLU A 220 15.82 -7.50 -12.03
N ASN A 221 14.99 -7.91 -11.05
CA ASN A 221 13.93 -8.88 -11.25
C ASN A 221 12.96 -8.41 -12.34
N VAL A 222 12.48 -7.16 -12.26
CA VAL A 222 11.57 -6.57 -13.27
C VAL A 222 12.21 -6.53 -14.65
N LYS A 223 13.48 -6.08 -14.76
CA LYS A 223 14.16 -5.97 -16.05
C LYS A 223 14.46 -7.33 -16.69
N ASN A 224 14.95 -8.28 -15.89
CA ASN A 224 15.35 -9.59 -16.37
C ASN A 224 14.15 -10.46 -16.72
N GLY A 225 13.05 -10.35 -15.95
CA GLY A 225 11.81 -11.08 -16.25
C GLY A 225 10.97 -10.47 -17.37
N GLY A 226 11.22 -9.21 -17.73
CA GLY A 226 10.50 -8.52 -18.79
C GLY A 226 8.99 -8.51 -18.57
N ARG A 227 8.20 -8.96 -19.52
CA ARG A 227 6.73 -9.00 -19.40
C ARG A 227 6.22 -10.04 -18.39
N ASN A 228 7.03 -11.03 -18.10
CA ASN A 228 6.67 -12.17 -17.24
C ASN A 228 7.35 -12.11 -15.86
N TRP A 229 7.86 -10.94 -15.46
CA TRP A 229 8.58 -10.82 -14.20
C TRP A 229 7.74 -11.21 -12.97
N THR A 230 6.41 -11.08 -13.08
CA THR A 230 5.45 -11.46 -12.05
C THR A 230 5.23 -12.97 -11.92
N ASP A 231 5.74 -13.79 -12.85
CA ASP A 231 5.71 -15.25 -12.72
C ASP A 231 6.67 -15.74 -11.62
N SER A 232 7.70 -14.93 -11.32
CA SER A 232 8.66 -15.18 -10.25
C SER A 232 9.10 -13.86 -9.58
N PRO A 233 8.19 -13.24 -8.82
CA PRO A 233 8.44 -11.92 -8.25
C PRO A 233 9.41 -12.00 -7.08
N ASN A 234 10.41 -11.10 -7.07
CA ASN A 234 11.33 -10.92 -5.95
C ASN A 234 10.82 -9.77 -5.06
N GLY A 235 9.85 -10.08 -4.20
CA GLY A 235 9.22 -9.11 -3.31
C GLY A 235 9.94 -8.97 -1.96
N THR A 236 9.27 -8.30 -1.01
CA THR A 236 9.78 -8.02 0.35
C THR A 236 8.83 -8.49 1.44
N GLY A 237 7.66 -9.02 1.06
CA GLY A 237 6.54 -9.36 1.93
C GLY A 237 6.76 -10.60 2.80
N ALA A 238 5.74 -10.89 3.60
CA ALA A 238 5.72 -12.02 4.53
C ALA A 238 5.70 -13.38 3.83
N PHE A 239 5.26 -13.41 2.57
CA PHE A 239 5.19 -14.61 1.75
C PHE A 239 5.88 -14.41 0.40
N LYS A 240 6.30 -15.52 -0.21
CA LYS A 240 6.89 -15.63 -1.55
C LYS A 240 5.94 -16.38 -2.46
N LEU A 241 5.80 -15.96 -3.70
CA LEU A 241 5.10 -16.75 -4.71
C LEU A 241 5.90 -18.03 -5.01
N SER A 242 5.30 -19.18 -4.74
CA SER A 242 5.90 -20.50 -4.99
C SER A 242 5.34 -21.15 -6.26
N GLU A 243 4.06 -20.96 -6.53
CA GLU A 243 3.39 -21.47 -7.73
C GLU A 243 2.23 -20.56 -8.13
N TYR A 244 2.06 -20.36 -9.44
CA TYR A 244 0.86 -19.76 -9.99
C TYR A 244 0.48 -20.45 -11.31
N LYS A 245 -0.67 -21.13 -11.28
CA LYS A 245 -1.30 -21.74 -12.46
C LYS A 245 -2.67 -21.13 -12.64
N ILE A 246 -2.82 -20.34 -13.70
CA ILE A 246 -4.04 -19.64 -14.06
C ILE A 246 -5.22 -20.62 -14.14
N GLY A 247 -6.34 -20.29 -13.50
CA GLY A 247 -7.55 -21.12 -13.47
C GLY A 247 -7.42 -22.40 -12.63
N GLU A 248 -6.29 -22.64 -11.97
CA GLU A 248 -6.08 -23.81 -11.13
C GLU A 248 -5.77 -23.43 -9.69
N ARG A 249 -4.59 -22.85 -9.43
CA ARG A 249 -4.13 -22.54 -8.07
C ARG A 249 -3.02 -21.49 -8.02
N LEU A 250 -2.94 -20.81 -6.89
CA LEU A 250 -1.82 -19.97 -6.50
C LEU A 250 -1.34 -20.38 -5.11
N ILE A 251 -0.02 -20.51 -4.94
CA ILE A 251 0.60 -20.94 -3.69
C ILE A 251 1.61 -19.87 -3.26
N LEU A 252 1.46 -19.41 -2.01
CA LEU A 252 2.40 -18.54 -1.33
C LEU A 252 3.10 -19.35 -0.22
N GLU A 253 4.41 -19.24 -0.09
CA GLU A 253 5.21 -19.84 0.97
C GLU A 253 5.81 -18.78 1.88
N ARG A 254 5.89 -19.08 3.19
CA ARG A 254 6.43 -18.19 4.21
C ARG A 254 7.81 -17.66 3.83
N ASN A 255 8.00 -16.35 3.93
CA ASN A 255 9.32 -15.74 3.96
C ASN A 255 9.92 -15.82 5.37
N LYS A 256 10.91 -16.69 5.56
CA LYS A 256 11.57 -16.89 6.88
C LYS A 256 12.40 -15.67 7.30
N HIS A 257 12.74 -14.80 6.37
CA HIS A 257 13.58 -13.61 6.57
C HIS A 257 12.78 -12.31 6.55
N TYR A 258 11.45 -12.41 6.74
CA TYR A 258 10.60 -11.22 6.79
C TYR A 258 11.00 -10.30 7.96
N HIS A 259 11.20 -9.03 7.68
CA HIS A 259 11.76 -8.06 8.63
C HIS A 259 10.88 -7.78 9.87
N LEU A 260 9.58 -8.10 9.83
CA LEU A 260 8.70 -8.04 11.00
C LEU A 260 8.55 -9.39 11.71
N GLY A 261 9.37 -10.35 11.35
CA GLY A 261 9.31 -11.74 11.83
C GLY A 261 8.51 -12.64 10.88
N PRO A 262 8.82 -13.95 10.87
CA PRO A 262 8.15 -14.89 9.98
C PRO A 262 6.65 -15.00 10.31
N ALA A 263 5.81 -15.12 9.28
CA ALA A 263 4.38 -15.34 9.44
C ALA A 263 4.09 -16.64 10.22
N GLY A 264 2.99 -16.70 10.95
CA GLY A 264 2.56 -17.92 11.67
C GLY A 264 2.20 -19.07 10.71
N LEU A 265 1.67 -18.75 9.52
CA LEU A 265 1.35 -19.72 8.48
C LEU A 265 2.62 -20.11 7.70
N GLU A 266 2.74 -21.38 7.32
CA GLU A 266 3.81 -21.84 6.41
C GLU A 266 3.45 -21.57 4.95
N LYS A 267 2.15 -21.67 4.63
CA LYS A 267 1.68 -21.65 3.26
C LYS A 267 0.26 -21.09 3.19
N ILE A 268 -0.03 -20.37 2.12
CA ILE A 268 -1.38 -20.00 1.69
C ILE A 268 -1.61 -20.68 0.35
N GLN A 269 -2.68 -21.49 0.26
CA GLN A 269 -3.10 -22.14 -0.99
C GLN A 269 -4.44 -21.56 -1.43
N MET A 270 -4.47 -21.01 -2.62
CA MET A 270 -5.67 -20.44 -3.25
C MET A 270 -6.10 -21.36 -4.38
N ASN A 271 -7.30 -21.95 -4.26
CA ASN A 271 -7.95 -22.64 -5.37
C ASN A 271 -8.56 -21.59 -6.30
N LEU A 272 -8.17 -21.60 -7.58
CA LEU A 272 -8.63 -20.66 -8.60
C LEU A 272 -9.57 -21.33 -9.61
N ALA A 273 -9.77 -22.65 -9.51
CA ALA A 273 -10.63 -23.41 -10.43
C ALA A 273 -12.14 -23.13 -10.27
N GLY A 274 -12.50 -22.34 -9.25
CA GLY A 274 -13.88 -22.09 -8.91
C GLY A 274 -14.53 -23.23 -8.12
N GLY A 275 -15.83 -23.13 -7.89
CA GLY A 275 -16.60 -24.12 -7.14
C GLY A 275 -17.59 -23.48 -6.18
N SER A 276 -18.33 -24.32 -5.44
CA SER A 276 -19.17 -23.87 -4.32
C SER A 276 -18.33 -23.73 -3.07
N SER A 277 -18.10 -22.50 -2.60
CA SER A 277 -17.28 -22.24 -1.41
C SER A 277 -17.85 -22.93 -0.16
N MET A 278 -19.17 -23.01 -0.01
CA MET A 278 -19.82 -23.69 1.11
C MET A 278 -19.56 -25.20 1.07
N ALA A 279 -19.76 -25.85 -0.08
CA ALA A 279 -19.51 -27.28 -0.23
C ALA A 279 -18.04 -27.63 -0.01
N MET A 280 -17.10 -26.79 -0.50
CA MET A 280 -15.67 -26.96 -0.25
C MET A 280 -15.30 -26.81 1.23
N TYR A 281 -15.94 -25.88 1.95
CA TYR A 281 -15.76 -25.69 3.38
C TYR A 281 -16.31 -26.88 4.17
N GLU A 282 -17.50 -27.38 3.85
CA GLU A 282 -18.11 -28.57 4.47
C GLU A 282 -17.30 -29.85 4.25
N ASN A 283 -16.55 -29.92 3.15
CA ASN A 283 -15.65 -31.03 2.81
C ASN A 283 -14.21 -30.85 3.32
N ASP A 284 -13.93 -29.84 4.16
CA ASP A 284 -12.59 -29.52 4.67
C ASP A 284 -11.54 -29.23 3.56
N GLU A 285 -12.00 -28.77 2.38
CA GLU A 285 -11.10 -28.40 1.26
C GLU A 285 -10.58 -26.97 1.40
N ILE A 286 -11.31 -26.11 2.10
CA ILE A 286 -10.92 -24.71 2.42
C ILE A 286 -11.22 -24.38 3.87
N ASP A 287 -10.43 -23.45 4.44
CA ASP A 287 -10.47 -23.10 5.87
C ASP A 287 -11.42 -21.94 6.17
N ILE A 288 -11.92 -21.26 5.13
CA ILE A 288 -12.82 -20.09 5.26
C ILE A 288 -13.80 -20.01 4.10
N THR A 289 -15.05 -19.67 4.42
CA THR A 289 -16.07 -19.35 3.42
C THR A 289 -16.94 -18.18 3.88
N GLY A 290 -17.55 -17.48 2.93
CA GLY A 290 -18.65 -16.54 3.21
C GLY A 290 -19.96 -17.31 3.34
N VAL A 291 -20.81 -16.88 4.27
CA VAL A 291 -22.18 -17.42 4.44
C VAL A 291 -23.16 -16.45 3.83
N SER A 292 -23.96 -16.90 2.88
CA SER A 292 -25.07 -16.14 2.30
C SER A 292 -26.40 -16.48 2.99
N LEU A 293 -27.44 -15.68 2.75
CA LEU A 293 -28.78 -16.00 3.28
C LEU A 293 -29.33 -17.32 2.75
N PHE A 294 -28.85 -17.78 1.59
CA PHE A 294 -29.26 -19.06 1.00
C PHE A 294 -28.61 -20.28 1.66
N ASP A 295 -27.56 -20.05 2.44
CA ASP A 295 -26.80 -21.09 3.15
C ASP A 295 -27.36 -21.30 4.58
N LEU A 296 -28.41 -20.55 4.99
CA LEU A 296 -28.97 -20.57 6.34
C LEU A 296 -30.25 -21.41 6.44
N GLU A 297 -30.63 -22.23 5.44
CA GLU A 297 -31.79 -23.08 5.43
C GLU A 297 -31.53 -24.48 6.01
#